data_7a6083c156043730c4a42b48c16c8856
#
_entry.id   7a6083c156043730c4a42b48c16c8856
#
_cell.length_a   1.000
_cell.length_b   1.000
_cell.length_c   1.000
_cell.angle_alpha   90.00
_cell.angle_beta   90.00
_cell.angle_gamma   90.00
#
_symmetry.space_group_name_H-M   'P 1'
#
loop_
_entity.id
_entity.type
_entity.pdbx_description
1 polymer ?
#
loop_
_entity_poly.entity_id
_entity_poly.type
_entity_poly.pdbx_seq_one_letter_code
_entity_poly.pdbx_strand_id
1 'polypeptide(L)'
;FNPEALRKVFEAKGRPADNPLIAHISSIDELELLSDDVSDDARKLAEAFFPGPLTIVLPAKSTVPKEATGGLDTIAVRMPNHPIALSLLSMSGPLCAPSANVSGRPSPTNVYHVLEDLDGKIDAILDGGQCTVGIESTVVRLTPTPMILRPGMISAEEIEKVLGKPVGIVQKHEHAIQSPGMKYRHYSPKALLHLCGTHEEFELFSRRLPQAMKISGHVTTQFGDIFPLKESTYYDILRSADIKGV
;
A
#
# COMPACT_ATOMS: atom_id res chain seq x y z
N PHE A 1 -6.62 1.67 -20.53
CA PHE A 1 -6.96 0.57 -19.60
C PHE A 1 -7.73 -0.54 -20.33
N ASN A 2 -7.34 -1.81 -20.10
CA ASN A 2 -8.03 -2.97 -20.64
C ASN A 2 -8.80 -3.67 -19.51
N PRO A 3 -10.16 -3.71 -19.56
CA PRO A 3 -10.97 -4.36 -18.51
C PRO A 3 -10.67 -5.85 -18.31
N GLU A 4 -10.31 -6.57 -19.38
CA GLU A 4 -9.94 -7.99 -19.30
C GLU A 4 -8.62 -8.18 -18.52
N ALA A 5 -7.61 -7.34 -18.80
CA ALA A 5 -6.36 -7.36 -18.04
C ALA A 5 -6.57 -7.03 -16.55
N LEU A 6 -7.48 -6.09 -16.25
CA LEU A 6 -7.83 -5.77 -14.86
C LEU A 6 -8.49 -6.97 -14.16
N ARG A 7 -9.40 -7.70 -14.82
CA ARG A 7 -10.02 -8.93 -14.26
C ARG A 7 -8.97 -9.99 -13.94
N LYS A 8 -7.98 -10.19 -14.81
CA LYS A 8 -6.86 -11.13 -14.56
C LYS A 8 -6.06 -10.75 -13.30
N VAL A 9 -5.89 -9.45 -13.01
CA VAL A 9 -5.23 -9.00 -11.77
C VAL A 9 -6.05 -9.41 -10.54
N PHE A 10 -7.37 -9.26 -10.56
CA PHE A 10 -8.24 -9.70 -9.46
C PHE A 10 -8.20 -11.21 -9.27
N GLU A 11 -8.25 -11.98 -10.36
CA GLU A 11 -8.21 -13.45 -10.37
C GLU A 11 -6.87 -13.97 -9.80
N ALA A 12 -5.73 -13.48 -10.31
CA ALA A 12 -4.40 -13.91 -9.86
C ALA A 12 -4.21 -13.71 -8.35
N LYS A 13 -4.78 -12.63 -7.80
CA LYS A 13 -4.67 -12.29 -6.38
C LYS A 13 -5.75 -12.93 -5.49
N GLY A 14 -6.83 -13.45 -6.05
CA GLY A 14 -8.05 -13.73 -5.28
C GLY A 14 -8.63 -12.48 -4.62
N ARG A 15 -8.54 -11.31 -5.29
CA ARG A 15 -8.97 -10.02 -4.77
C ARG A 15 -10.46 -9.80 -5.06
N PRO A 16 -11.26 -9.34 -4.10
CA PRO A 16 -12.65 -8.94 -4.36
C PRO A 16 -12.73 -7.80 -5.40
N ALA A 17 -13.63 -7.93 -6.38
CA ALA A 17 -13.75 -6.99 -7.50
C ALA A 17 -14.23 -5.58 -7.08
N ASP A 18 -14.88 -5.46 -5.92
CA ASP A 18 -15.33 -4.19 -5.33
C ASP A 18 -14.23 -3.45 -4.54
N ASN A 19 -13.02 -4.00 -4.50
CA ASN A 19 -11.87 -3.36 -3.85
C ASN A 19 -11.05 -2.61 -4.91
N PRO A 20 -11.14 -1.27 -5.01
CA PRO A 20 -10.55 -0.50 -6.10
C PRO A 20 -9.04 -0.69 -6.22
N LEU A 21 -8.48 -0.36 -7.36
CA LEU A 21 -7.05 -0.38 -7.64
C LEU A 21 -6.47 1.04 -7.62
N ILE A 22 -5.15 1.14 -7.52
CA ILE A 22 -4.42 2.40 -7.69
C ILE A 22 -3.87 2.43 -9.12
N ALA A 23 -4.19 3.49 -9.86
CA ALA A 23 -3.56 3.78 -11.14
C ALA A 23 -2.18 4.42 -10.89
N HIS A 24 -1.16 3.90 -11.57
CA HIS A 24 0.20 4.42 -11.50
C HIS A 24 0.50 5.19 -12.78
N ILE A 25 1.15 6.34 -12.64
CA ILE A 25 1.51 7.28 -13.71
C ILE A 25 3.03 7.52 -13.73
N SER A 26 3.54 7.97 -14.86
CA SER A 26 4.96 8.34 -15.05
C SER A 26 5.23 9.83 -15.03
N SER A 27 4.19 10.66 -15.19
CA SER A 27 4.25 12.12 -15.10
C SER A 27 3.00 12.70 -14.45
N ILE A 28 3.10 13.91 -13.90
CA ILE A 28 1.96 14.60 -13.27
C ILE A 28 0.90 14.95 -14.30
N ASP A 29 1.28 15.24 -15.54
CA ASP A 29 0.36 15.57 -16.62
C ASP A 29 -0.61 14.42 -16.96
N GLU A 30 -0.22 13.17 -16.66
CA GLU A 30 -1.07 12.01 -16.86
C GLU A 30 -2.26 11.93 -15.88
N LEU A 31 -2.33 12.81 -14.86
CA LEU A 31 -3.52 12.96 -14.02
C LEU A 31 -4.75 13.31 -14.86
N GLU A 32 -4.58 14.13 -15.90
CA GLU A 32 -5.65 14.54 -16.81
C GLU A 32 -6.15 13.42 -17.73
N LEU A 33 -5.40 12.34 -17.87
CA LEU A 33 -5.88 11.12 -18.56
C LEU A 33 -6.91 10.35 -17.72
N LEU A 34 -6.88 10.52 -16.39
CA LEU A 34 -7.64 9.74 -15.41
C LEU A 34 -8.78 10.52 -14.78
N SER A 35 -8.70 11.86 -14.77
CA SER A 35 -9.68 12.77 -14.16
C SER A 35 -9.89 14.01 -15.02
N ASP A 36 -11.15 14.46 -15.11
CA ASP A 36 -11.49 15.75 -15.72
C ASP A 36 -11.44 16.89 -14.69
N ASP A 37 -11.35 16.56 -13.40
CA ASP A 37 -11.31 17.52 -12.28
C ASP A 37 -10.08 17.28 -11.41
N VAL A 38 -8.94 17.81 -11.82
CA VAL A 38 -7.70 17.84 -11.06
C VAL A 38 -7.60 19.20 -10.36
N SER A 39 -8.04 19.26 -9.12
CA SER A 39 -8.05 20.49 -8.32
C SER A 39 -6.62 21.03 -8.07
N ASP A 40 -6.53 22.34 -7.74
CA ASP A 40 -5.25 22.96 -7.35
C ASP A 40 -4.58 22.25 -6.17
N ASP A 41 -5.36 21.78 -5.21
CA ASP A 41 -4.83 21.01 -4.09
C ASP A 41 -4.22 19.67 -4.53
N ALA A 42 -4.85 18.99 -5.49
CA ALA A 42 -4.30 17.75 -6.05
C ALA A 42 -2.98 18.02 -6.78
N ARG A 43 -2.87 19.11 -7.53
CA ARG A 43 -1.63 19.51 -8.19
C ARG A 43 -0.53 19.85 -7.18
N LYS A 44 -0.83 20.63 -6.14
CA LYS A 44 0.12 20.96 -5.07
C LYS A 44 0.67 19.72 -4.39
N LEU A 45 -0.20 18.75 -4.07
CA LEU A 45 0.24 17.49 -3.46
C LEU A 45 1.06 16.63 -4.43
N ALA A 46 0.66 16.58 -5.71
CA ALA A 46 1.43 15.87 -6.72
C ALA A 46 2.82 16.48 -6.91
N GLU A 47 2.93 17.79 -7.02
CA GLU A 47 4.22 18.51 -7.13
C GLU A 47 5.11 18.30 -5.90
N ALA A 48 4.52 18.23 -4.70
CA ALA A 48 5.29 18.07 -3.47
C ALA A 48 5.74 16.63 -3.20
N PHE A 49 4.95 15.62 -3.60
CA PHE A 49 5.14 14.24 -3.16
C PHE A 49 5.26 13.21 -4.29
N PHE A 50 5.16 13.60 -5.56
CA PHE A 50 5.41 12.72 -6.70
C PHE A 50 6.79 13.00 -7.32
N PRO A 51 7.52 11.95 -7.69
CA PRO A 51 7.27 10.54 -7.44
C PRO A 51 7.47 10.17 -5.96
N GLY A 52 6.55 9.35 -5.40
CA GLY A 52 6.65 9.02 -3.97
C GLY A 52 5.54 8.15 -3.41
N PRO A 53 5.49 8.04 -2.06
CA PRO A 53 4.55 7.18 -1.34
C PRO A 53 3.23 7.89 -1.00
N LEU A 54 2.77 8.83 -1.83
CA LEU A 54 1.44 9.42 -1.75
C LEU A 54 0.54 8.86 -2.85
N THR A 55 -0.73 8.67 -2.54
CA THR A 55 -1.81 8.34 -3.47
C THR A 55 -2.92 9.37 -3.31
N ILE A 56 -3.35 9.99 -4.39
CA ILE A 56 -4.40 11.01 -4.40
C ILE A 56 -5.66 10.40 -5.01
N VAL A 57 -6.81 10.58 -4.36
CA VAL A 57 -8.11 10.15 -4.88
C VAL A 57 -8.75 11.31 -5.63
N LEU A 58 -9.09 11.08 -6.90
CA LEU A 58 -9.66 12.04 -7.83
C LEU A 58 -11.01 11.55 -8.35
N PRO A 59 -11.92 12.43 -8.81
CA PRO A 59 -13.07 12.04 -9.63
C PRO A 59 -12.60 11.26 -10.87
N ALA A 60 -13.17 10.08 -11.10
CA ALA A 60 -12.76 9.24 -12.23
C ALA A 60 -13.37 9.74 -13.53
N LYS A 61 -12.55 9.85 -14.58
CA LYS A 61 -13.01 10.12 -15.94
C LYS A 61 -13.89 8.98 -16.44
N SER A 62 -14.87 9.27 -17.28
CA SER A 62 -15.80 8.26 -17.82
C SER A 62 -15.11 7.17 -18.65
N THR A 63 -13.91 7.45 -19.15
CA THR A 63 -13.06 6.49 -19.88
C THR A 63 -12.34 5.49 -18.98
N VAL A 64 -12.32 5.72 -17.66
CA VAL A 64 -11.71 4.79 -16.70
C VAL A 64 -12.66 3.61 -16.46
N PRO A 65 -12.24 2.36 -16.68
CA PRO A 65 -13.09 1.19 -16.48
C PRO A 65 -13.55 1.05 -15.03
N LYS A 66 -14.80 0.62 -14.82
CA LYS A 66 -15.35 0.38 -13.49
C LYS A 66 -14.59 -0.71 -12.71
N GLU A 67 -13.96 -1.64 -13.41
CA GLU A 67 -13.04 -2.61 -12.81
C GLU A 67 -11.89 -1.93 -12.06
N ALA A 68 -11.32 -0.85 -12.59
CA ALA A 68 -10.24 -0.12 -11.92
C ALA A 68 -10.72 0.59 -10.65
N THR A 69 -11.94 1.14 -10.68
CA THR A 69 -12.51 1.91 -9.56
C THR A 69 -13.27 1.06 -8.54
N GLY A 70 -13.44 -0.26 -8.78
CA GLY A 70 -14.31 -1.10 -7.96
C GLY A 70 -15.77 -0.64 -7.98
N GLY A 71 -16.21 0.02 -9.07
CA GLY A 71 -17.56 0.58 -9.24
C GLY A 71 -17.74 1.99 -8.68
N LEU A 72 -16.73 2.58 -8.05
CA LEU A 72 -16.78 3.96 -7.54
C LEU A 72 -16.68 5.00 -8.68
N ASP A 73 -17.05 6.24 -8.35
CA ASP A 73 -16.91 7.40 -9.23
C ASP A 73 -15.58 8.14 -9.01
N THR A 74 -14.64 7.49 -8.32
CA THR A 74 -13.31 8.01 -8.03
C THR A 74 -12.23 7.02 -8.43
N ILE A 75 -11.05 7.54 -8.77
CA ILE A 75 -9.82 6.78 -9.04
C ILE A 75 -8.70 7.22 -8.11
N ALA A 76 -7.98 6.28 -7.56
CA ALA A 76 -6.77 6.53 -6.78
C ALA A 76 -5.56 6.55 -7.71
N VAL A 77 -4.73 7.60 -7.64
CA VAL A 77 -3.58 7.80 -8.55
C VAL A 77 -2.30 8.00 -7.76
N ARG A 78 -1.21 7.39 -8.24
CA ARG A 78 0.13 7.51 -7.64
C ARG A 78 1.20 7.55 -8.72
N MET A 79 2.27 8.32 -8.51
CA MET A 79 3.51 8.23 -9.28
C MET A 79 4.57 7.53 -8.43
N PRO A 80 5.00 6.30 -8.79
CA PRO A 80 5.94 5.54 -7.97
C PRO A 80 7.37 6.10 -8.08
N ASN A 81 8.10 6.13 -6.96
CA ASN A 81 9.52 6.52 -6.96
C ASN A 81 10.41 5.29 -7.17
N HIS A 82 10.40 4.73 -8.38
CA HIS A 82 11.23 3.60 -8.75
C HIS A 82 11.57 3.64 -10.24
N PRO A 83 12.85 3.58 -10.65
CA PRO A 83 13.26 3.80 -12.04
C PRO A 83 12.67 2.79 -13.02
N ILE A 84 12.63 1.49 -12.66
CA ILE A 84 12.04 0.45 -13.52
C ILE A 84 10.53 0.67 -13.67
N ALA A 85 9.82 1.02 -12.57
CA ALA A 85 8.40 1.28 -12.63
C ALA A 85 8.09 2.51 -13.51
N LEU A 86 8.84 3.60 -13.34
CA LEU A 86 8.67 4.80 -14.15
C LEU A 86 8.98 4.54 -15.62
N SER A 87 10.03 3.77 -15.94
CA SER A 87 10.36 3.37 -17.31
C SER A 87 9.22 2.54 -17.94
N LEU A 88 8.68 1.56 -17.21
CA LEU A 88 7.54 0.77 -17.67
C LEU A 88 6.33 1.67 -17.96
N LEU A 89 5.99 2.56 -17.02
CA LEU A 89 4.83 3.46 -17.14
C LEU A 89 4.99 4.46 -18.29
N SER A 90 6.21 4.99 -18.52
CA SER A 90 6.47 5.89 -19.64
C SER A 90 6.29 5.22 -21.02
N MET A 91 6.46 3.89 -21.09
CA MET A 91 6.27 3.14 -22.32
C MET A 91 4.83 2.67 -22.53
N SER A 92 4.13 2.34 -21.44
CA SER A 92 2.78 1.75 -21.48
C SER A 92 1.65 2.77 -21.29
N GLY A 93 1.96 3.94 -20.78
CA GLY A 93 0.99 4.84 -20.15
C GLY A 93 0.52 4.32 -18.77
N PRO A 94 -0.51 4.94 -18.17
CA PRO A 94 -0.99 4.59 -16.85
C PRO A 94 -1.40 3.12 -16.71
N LEU A 95 -0.96 2.46 -15.62
CA LEU A 95 -1.29 1.07 -15.26
C LEU A 95 -1.92 0.98 -13.88
N CYS A 96 -2.98 0.17 -13.73
CA CYS A 96 -3.51 -0.18 -12.43
C CYS A 96 -2.73 -1.35 -11.84
N ALA A 97 -2.14 -1.15 -10.67
CA ALA A 97 -1.37 -2.18 -9.99
C ALA A 97 -1.62 -2.18 -8.47
N PRO A 98 -2.12 -3.28 -7.90
CA PRO A 98 -2.09 -3.53 -6.45
C PRO A 98 -0.73 -4.11 -6.04
N SER A 99 -0.53 -4.36 -4.73
CA SER A 99 0.63 -5.12 -4.25
C SER A 99 0.66 -6.53 -4.84
N ALA A 100 1.85 -7.05 -5.17
CA ALA A 100 2.02 -8.32 -5.89
C ALA A 100 1.99 -9.54 -4.95
N ASN A 101 0.89 -9.73 -4.22
CA ASN A 101 0.66 -10.83 -3.27
C ASN A 101 -0.76 -11.38 -3.40
N VAL A 102 -1.02 -12.57 -2.87
CA VAL A 102 -2.37 -13.07 -2.64
C VAL A 102 -3.09 -12.15 -1.65
N SER A 103 -4.35 -11.84 -1.93
CA SER A 103 -5.15 -10.90 -1.12
C SER A 103 -5.21 -11.33 0.35
N GLY A 104 -5.00 -10.37 1.26
CA GLY A 104 -5.00 -10.61 2.70
C GLY A 104 -3.63 -10.90 3.32
N ARG A 105 -2.66 -11.44 2.56
CA ARG A 105 -1.29 -11.68 3.03
C ARG A 105 -0.50 -10.37 3.17
N PRO A 106 0.62 -10.35 3.94
CA PRO A 106 1.54 -9.22 3.98
C PRO A 106 2.05 -8.86 2.58
N SER A 107 2.23 -7.57 2.28
CA SER A 107 2.74 -7.11 0.99
C SER A 107 4.16 -7.65 0.72
N PRO A 108 4.52 -7.97 -0.54
CA PRO A 108 5.86 -8.41 -0.88
C PRO A 108 6.85 -7.24 -0.79
N THR A 109 8.08 -7.53 -0.38
CA THR A 109 9.18 -6.58 -0.33
C THR A 109 10.33 -6.94 -1.26
N ASN A 110 10.30 -8.13 -1.85
CA ASN A 110 11.28 -8.64 -2.81
C ASN A 110 10.63 -9.65 -3.77
N VAL A 111 11.39 -10.08 -4.78
CA VAL A 111 10.93 -11.00 -5.83
C VAL A 111 10.53 -12.39 -5.28
N TYR A 112 11.18 -12.88 -4.24
CA TYR A 112 10.87 -14.20 -3.68
C TYR A 112 9.50 -14.24 -3.04
N HIS A 113 9.06 -13.14 -2.39
CA HIS A 113 7.72 -13.02 -1.86
C HIS A 113 6.64 -13.01 -2.97
N VAL A 114 6.97 -12.44 -4.14
CA VAL A 114 6.07 -12.46 -5.30
C VAL A 114 5.97 -13.86 -5.88
N LEU A 115 7.09 -14.56 -6.04
CA LEU A 115 7.13 -15.95 -6.50
C LEU A 115 6.33 -16.87 -5.56
N GLU A 116 6.53 -16.74 -4.24
CA GLU A 116 5.78 -17.55 -3.25
C GLU A 116 4.26 -17.43 -3.41
N ASP A 117 3.76 -16.24 -3.76
CA ASP A 117 2.32 -15.97 -3.84
C ASP A 117 1.72 -16.18 -5.23
N LEU A 118 2.47 -15.87 -6.29
CA LEU A 118 1.93 -15.69 -7.63
C LEU A 118 2.59 -16.56 -8.70
N ASP A 119 3.52 -17.47 -8.36
CA ASP A 119 4.06 -18.42 -9.32
C ASP A 119 2.93 -19.25 -9.96
N GLY A 120 3.01 -19.42 -11.28
CA GLY A 120 1.99 -20.09 -12.09
C GLY A 120 0.68 -19.30 -12.28
N LYS A 121 0.56 -18.06 -11.74
CA LYS A 121 -0.62 -17.20 -11.86
C LYS A 121 -0.37 -15.94 -12.70
N ILE A 122 0.88 -15.62 -12.97
CA ILE A 122 1.33 -14.45 -13.73
C ILE A 122 2.36 -14.85 -14.78
N ASP A 123 2.47 -14.07 -15.86
CA ASP A 123 3.32 -14.41 -17.00
C ASP A 123 4.78 -14.00 -16.79
N ALA A 124 5.04 -12.91 -16.05
CA ALA A 124 6.39 -12.39 -15.85
C ALA A 124 6.50 -11.55 -14.58
N ILE A 125 7.73 -11.41 -14.07
CA ILE A 125 8.10 -10.52 -12.98
C ILE A 125 9.27 -9.65 -13.45
N LEU A 126 9.15 -8.33 -13.25
CA LEU A 126 10.28 -7.41 -13.34
C LEU A 126 10.86 -7.24 -11.93
N ASP A 127 12.05 -7.79 -11.73
CA ASP A 127 12.73 -7.66 -10.43
C ASP A 127 13.33 -6.27 -10.27
N GLY A 128 12.74 -5.48 -9.39
CA GLY A 128 13.22 -4.14 -9.00
C GLY A 128 14.12 -4.14 -7.75
N GLY A 129 14.44 -5.31 -7.21
CA GLY A 129 15.18 -5.45 -5.95
C GLY A 129 14.29 -5.30 -4.70
N GLN A 130 14.93 -5.05 -3.57
CA GLN A 130 14.26 -4.89 -2.27
C GLN A 130 13.49 -3.57 -2.18
N CYS A 131 12.27 -3.60 -1.65
CA CYS A 131 11.49 -2.38 -1.37
C CYS A 131 12.18 -1.50 -0.33
N THR A 132 12.27 -0.20 -0.61
CA THR A 132 12.96 0.77 0.27
C THR A 132 12.06 1.32 1.37
N VAL A 133 10.76 1.50 1.10
CA VAL A 133 9.77 2.04 2.06
C VAL A 133 9.15 0.93 2.91
N GLY A 134 8.75 -0.20 2.30
CA GLY A 134 8.28 -1.40 2.99
C GLY A 134 6.86 -1.34 3.58
N ILE A 135 6.15 -0.22 3.45
CA ILE A 135 4.72 -0.07 3.78
C ILE A 135 3.98 0.61 2.63
N GLU A 136 2.66 0.58 2.66
CA GLU A 136 1.82 1.16 1.62
C GLU A 136 1.89 2.69 1.60
N SER A 137 1.50 3.27 0.44
CA SER A 137 1.34 4.72 0.29
C SER A 137 0.24 5.28 1.18
N THR A 138 0.42 6.50 1.67
CA THR A 138 -0.66 7.29 2.24
C THR A 138 -1.70 7.57 1.16
N VAL A 139 -2.98 7.34 1.43
CA VAL A 139 -4.09 7.63 0.51
C VAL A 139 -4.88 8.82 1.03
N VAL A 140 -4.97 9.88 0.25
CA VAL A 140 -5.69 11.10 0.59
C VAL A 140 -6.81 11.39 -0.39
N ARG A 141 -7.98 11.75 0.13
CA ARG A 141 -9.11 12.34 -0.60
C ARG A 141 -9.14 13.83 -0.30
N LEU A 142 -9.46 14.67 -1.28
CA LEU A 142 -9.44 16.13 -1.14
C LEU A 142 -10.83 16.76 -1.01
N THR A 143 -11.86 16.11 -1.50
CA THR A 143 -13.24 16.61 -1.48
C THR A 143 -14.17 15.70 -0.68
N PRO A 144 -15.17 16.25 0.09
CA PRO A 144 -15.45 17.68 0.27
C PRO A 144 -14.41 18.39 1.16
N THR A 145 -13.66 17.66 2.00
CA THR A 145 -12.56 18.15 2.83
C THR A 145 -11.38 17.17 2.75
N PRO A 146 -10.13 17.66 2.86
CA PRO A 146 -8.96 16.78 2.86
C PRO A 146 -9.01 15.76 3.98
N MET A 147 -8.82 14.48 3.63
CA MET A 147 -8.91 13.37 4.57
C MET A 147 -7.99 12.22 4.16
N ILE A 148 -7.18 11.74 5.09
CA ILE A 148 -6.40 10.51 4.92
C ILE A 148 -7.33 9.32 5.08
N LEU A 149 -7.50 8.56 4.00
CA LEU A 149 -8.29 7.34 3.96
C LEU A 149 -7.48 6.11 4.40
N ARG A 150 -6.18 6.12 4.15
CA ARG A 150 -5.23 5.09 4.58
C ARG A 150 -3.92 5.76 5.01
N PRO A 151 -3.53 5.65 6.29
CA PRO A 151 -2.21 6.09 6.73
C PRO A 151 -1.07 5.33 6.02
N GLY A 152 0.06 6.01 5.81
CA GLY A 152 1.29 5.50 5.21
C GLY A 152 2.47 6.39 5.59
N MET A 153 3.50 6.47 4.72
CA MET A 153 4.73 7.22 5.02
C MET A 153 4.55 8.74 5.10
N ILE A 154 3.59 9.30 4.36
CA ILE A 154 3.32 10.75 4.40
C ILE A 154 2.31 11.02 5.49
N SER A 155 2.67 11.84 6.47
CA SER A 155 1.84 12.18 7.63
C SER A 155 0.77 13.23 7.30
N ALA A 156 -0.21 13.40 8.20
CA ALA A 156 -1.22 14.44 8.08
C ALA A 156 -0.59 15.84 8.12
N GLU A 157 0.37 16.04 9.00
CA GLU A 157 1.09 17.30 9.18
C GLU A 157 1.87 17.73 7.93
N GLU A 158 2.48 16.77 7.21
CA GLU A 158 3.17 17.05 5.95
C GLU A 158 2.18 17.49 4.86
N ILE A 159 1.02 16.83 4.77
CA ILE A 159 -0.04 17.20 3.83
C ILE A 159 -0.64 18.56 4.20
N GLU A 160 -0.92 18.81 5.48
CA GLU A 160 -1.42 20.10 5.98
C GLU A 160 -0.47 21.25 5.63
N LYS A 161 0.83 21.03 5.78
CA LYS A 161 1.86 22.03 5.45
C LYS A 161 1.83 22.43 3.98
N VAL A 162 1.59 21.49 3.07
CA VAL A 162 1.50 21.76 1.62
C VAL A 162 0.17 22.43 1.26
N LEU A 163 -0.93 21.97 1.86
CA LEU A 163 -2.28 22.47 1.56
C LEU A 163 -2.61 23.80 2.25
N GLY A 164 -1.94 24.10 3.37
CA GLY A 164 -2.28 25.26 4.21
C GLY A 164 -3.62 25.13 4.94
N LYS A 165 -4.14 23.91 5.12
CA LYS A 165 -5.44 23.62 5.76
C LYS A 165 -5.46 22.27 6.45
N PRO A 166 -6.34 22.07 7.48
CA PRO A 166 -6.40 20.83 8.24
C PRO A 166 -6.73 19.60 7.37
N VAL A 167 -6.16 18.46 7.75
CA VAL A 167 -6.37 17.15 7.11
C VAL A 167 -6.88 16.15 8.15
N GLY A 168 -8.08 15.63 7.94
CA GLY A 168 -8.65 14.58 8.80
C GLY A 168 -8.04 13.21 8.54
N ILE A 169 -8.25 12.28 9.48
CA ILE A 169 -7.94 10.86 9.32
C ILE A 169 -9.22 10.06 9.53
N VAL A 170 -9.58 9.20 8.57
CA VAL A 170 -10.77 8.34 8.68
C VAL A 170 -10.64 7.42 9.89
N GLN A 171 -11.67 7.40 10.75
CA GLN A 171 -11.77 6.42 11.82
C GLN A 171 -12.36 5.12 11.29
N LYS A 172 -11.91 3.97 11.83
CA LYS A 172 -12.27 2.59 11.37
C LYS A 172 -13.78 2.27 11.26
N HIS A 173 -14.66 3.14 11.70
CA HIS A 173 -16.11 2.93 11.76
C HIS A 173 -16.89 3.62 10.63
N GLU A 174 -16.25 4.34 9.73
CA GLU A 174 -16.95 4.93 8.59
C GLU A 174 -17.11 3.89 7.47
N HIS A 175 -18.37 3.53 7.19
CA HIS A 175 -18.77 2.38 6.36
C HIS A 175 -18.63 2.55 4.84
N ALA A 176 -18.15 3.67 4.33
CA ALA A 176 -18.00 3.87 2.88
C ALA A 176 -16.60 3.48 2.41
N ILE A 177 -16.53 2.48 1.51
CA ILE A 177 -15.29 2.15 0.80
C ILE A 177 -14.96 3.31 -0.13
N GLN A 178 -13.83 3.96 0.08
CA GLN A 178 -13.38 5.08 -0.75
C GLN A 178 -11.98 4.87 -1.32
N SER A 179 -11.27 3.83 -0.84
CA SER A 179 -9.92 3.52 -1.32
C SER A 179 -9.53 2.06 -1.07
N PRO A 180 -8.46 1.54 -1.74
CA PRO A 180 -7.89 0.24 -1.44
C PRO A 180 -7.49 0.10 0.03
N GLY A 181 -7.79 -1.06 0.63
CA GLY A 181 -7.35 -1.40 1.99
C GLY A 181 -8.32 -1.01 3.12
N MET A 182 -9.50 -0.44 2.84
CA MET A 182 -10.45 -0.03 3.88
C MET A 182 -11.45 -1.13 4.29
N LYS A 183 -11.84 -2.03 3.39
CA LYS A 183 -12.98 -2.94 3.61
C LYS A 183 -12.60 -4.30 4.20
N TYR A 184 -11.51 -4.87 3.73
CA TYR A 184 -11.15 -6.25 4.03
C TYR A 184 -9.99 -6.32 5.02
N ARG A 185 -9.83 -7.48 5.70
CA ARG A 185 -8.63 -7.74 6.47
C ARG A 185 -7.44 -7.81 5.51
N HIS A 186 -6.48 -6.93 5.69
CA HIS A 186 -5.27 -6.82 4.87
C HIS A 186 -4.02 -7.05 5.71
N TYR A 187 -2.93 -7.41 5.03
CA TYR A 187 -1.57 -7.43 5.59
C TYR A 187 -1.41 -8.36 6.80
N SER A 188 -2.26 -9.37 6.90
CA SER A 188 -2.28 -10.26 8.05
C SER A 188 -1.36 -11.46 7.82
N PRO A 189 -0.31 -11.65 8.64
CA PRO A 189 0.45 -12.89 8.65
C PRO A 189 -0.43 -14.05 9.16
N LYS A 190 -0.01 -15.28 8.87
CA LYS A 190 -0.56 -16.50 9.51
C LYS A 190 -0.08 -16.60 10.93
N ALA A 191 1.15 -16.15 11.19
CA ALA A 191 1.74 -16.08 12.51
C ALA A 191 0.89 -15.22 13.45
N LEU A 192 0.80 -15.64 14.71
CA LEU A 192 0.09 -14.88 15.73
C LEU A 192 0.97 -13.74 16.23
N LEU A 193 0.49 -12.50 16.09
CA LEU A 193 1.20 -11.31 16.56
C LEU A 193 0.72 -10.93 17.95
N HIS A 194 1.64 -10.92 18.92
CA HIS A 194 1.42 -10.38 20.26
C HIS A 194 2.05 -9.00 20.39
N LEU A 195 1.23 -7.99 20.66
CA LEU A 195 1.69 -6.64 20.93
C LEU A 195 1.84 -6.45 22.45
N CYS A 196 3.07 -6.21 22.90
CA CYS A 196 3.37 -5.93 24.30
C CYS A 196 3.45 -4.41 24.51
N GLY A 197 2.70 -3.89 25.47
CA GLY A 197 2.69 -2.46 25.80
C GLY A 197 3.83 -2.04 26.71
N THR A 198 4.43 -3.01 27.42
CA THR A 198 5.53 -2.79 28.38
C THR A 198 6.66 -3.78 28.16
N HIS A 199 7.87 -3.43 28.65
CA HIS A 199 9.01 -4.33 28.64
C HIS A 199 8.77 -5.58 29.50
N GLU A 200 8.05 -5.46 30.62
CA GLU A 200 7.72 -6.59 31.49
C GLU A 200 6.80 -7.60 30.80
N GLU A 201 5.79 -7.13 30.06
CA GLU A 201 4.95 -7.99 29.22
C GLU A 201 5.77 -8.71 28.15
N PHE A 202 6.65 -7.99 27.46
CA PHE A 202 7.53 -8.56 26.45
C PHE A 202 8.42 -9.68 27.03
N GLU A 203 9.05 -9.47 28.21
CA GLU A 203 9.86 -10.47 28.90
C GLU A 203 9.02 -11.69 29.31
N LEU A 204 7.82 -11.46 29.86
CA LEU A 204 6.91 -12.52 30.25
C LEU A 204 6.52 -13.41 29.05
N PHE A 205 6.11 -12.80 27.93
CA PHE A 205 5.77 -13.53 26.72
C PHE A 205 6.98 -14.22 26.08
N SER A 206 8.15 -13.58 26.11
CA SER A 206 9.40 -14.16 25.59
C SER A 206 9.81 -15.45 26.33
N ARG A 207 9.54 -15.53 27.63
CA ARG A 207 9.78 -16.74 28.43
C ARG A 207 8.73 -17.81 28.17
N ARG A 208 7.46 -17.45 27.95
CA ARG A 208 6.35 -18.39 27.70
C ARG A 208 6.36 -18.93 26.29
N LEU A 209 6.86 -18.17 25.34
CA LEU A 209 6.90 -18.50 23.91
C LEU A 209 8.35 -18.43 23.40
N PRO A 210 9.26 -19.34 23.82
CA PRO A 210 10.67 -19.28 23.47
C PRO A 210 10.93 -19.43 21.97
N GLN A 211 10.00 -20.07 21.23
CA GLN A 211 10.06 -20.25 19.77
C GLN A 211 9.57 -19.01 19.00
N ALA A 212 8.91 -18.06 19.68
CA ALA A 212 8.39 -16.86 19.04
C ALA A 212 9.52 -16.00 18.48
N MET A 213 9.29 -15.45 17.30
CA MET A 213 10.14 -14.43 16.70
C MET A 213 9.98 -13.12 17.48
N LYS A 214 11.08 -12.55 17.96
CA LYS A 214 11.07 -11.37 18.81
C LYS A 214 11.35 -10.13 17.98
N ILE A 215 10.46 -9.13 18.06
CA ILE A 215 10.55 -7.88 17.33
C ILE A 215 10.53 -6.74 18.34
N SER A 216 11.52 -5.87 18.31
CA SER A 216 11.58 -4.70 19.19
C SER A 216 11.75 -3.42 18.39
N GLY A 217 10.90 -2.44 18.65
CA GLY A 217 11.03 -1.10 18.10
C GLY A 217 12.12 -0.24 18.76
N HIS A 218 12.62 -0.61 19.97
CA HIS A 218 13.43 0.32 20.75
C HIS A 218 14.55 -0.27 21.61
N VAL A 219 14.71 -1.57 21.75
CA VAL A 219 15.69 -2.11 22.73
C VAL A 219 16.48 -3.27 22.15
N THR A 220 17.80 -3.10 22.13
CA THR A 220 18.76 -4.21 22.07
C THR A 220 18.68 -4.99 23.38
N THR A 221 18.03 -6.16 23.38
CA THR A 221 18.10 -7.08 24.51
C THR A 221 19.02 -8.23 24.19
N GLN A 222 19.62 -8.84 25.24
CA GLN A 222 20.58 -9.96 25.15
C GLN A 222 19.89 -11.31 24.84
N PHE A 223 18.62 -11.33 24.45
CA PHE A 223 17.84 -12.55 24.29
C PHE A 223 17.45 -12.78 22.83
N GLY A 224 18.16 -13.69 22.18
CA GLY A 224 17.85 -14.16 20.84
C GLY A 224 17.96 -13.11 19.74
N ASP A 225 17.67 -13.50 18.51
CA ASP A 225 17.64 -12.58 17.37
C ASP A 225 16.46 -11.61 17.51
N ILE A 226 16.76 -10.36 17.86
CA ILE A 226 15.75 -9.29 17.90
C ILE A 226 15.86 -8.49 16.61
N PHE A 227 14.78 -8.44 15.88
CA PHE A 227 14.68 -7.68 14.63
C PHE A 227 14.22 -6.26 14.92
N PRO A 228 15.01 -5.23 14.54
CA PRO A 228 14.56 -3.85 14.69
C PRO A 228 13.34 -3.61 13.79
N LEU A 229 12.25 -3.14 14.39
CA LEU A 229 11.06 -2.78 13.65
C LEU A 229 11.30 -1.44 12.93
N LYS A 230 11.38 -1.49 11.61
CA LYS A 230 11.43 -0.35 10.71
C LYS A 230 10.35 -0.52 9.64
N GLU A 231 9.89 0.57 9.09
CA GLU A 231 8.91 0.56 7.98
C GLU A 231 9.43 -0.33 6.83
N SER A 232 10.70 -0.19 6.46
CA SER A 232 11.33 -0.94 5.37
C SER A 232 11.45 -2.45 5.61
N THR A 233 11.38 -2.91 6.87
CA THR A 233 11.50 -4.33 7.24
C THR A 233 10.20 -4.95 7.75
N TYR A 234 9.15 -4.17 7.93
CA TYR A 234 7.91 -4.63 8.59
C TYR A 234 7.30 -5.86 7.91
N TYR A 235 7.00 -5.79 6.63
CA TYR A 235 6.41 -6.93 5.92
C TYR A 235 7.37 -8.09 5.70
N ASP A 236 8.67 -7.82 5.57
CA ASP A 236 9.70 -8.85 5.49
C ASP A 236 9.73 -9.71 6.76
N ILE A 237 9.66 -9.06 7.91
CA ILE A 237 9.58 -9.73 9.21
C ILE A 237 8.31 -10.59 9.33
N LEU A 238 7.14 -10.04 8.97
CA LEU A 238 5.87 -10.79 9.03
C LEU A 238 5.89 -12.02 8.12
N ARG A 239 6.44 -11.92 6.90
CA ARG A 239 6.60 -13.05 5.99
C ARG A 239 7.60 -14.08 6.50
N SER A 240 8.71 -13.63 7.09
CA SER A 240 9.68 -14.51 7.71
C SER A 240 9.09 -15.32 8.86
N ALA A 241 8.21 -14.73 9.66
CA ALA A 241 7.47 -15.43 10.71
C ALA A 241 6.56 -16.52 10.12
N ASP A 242 5.81 -16.21 9.06
CA ASP A 242 4.96 -17.18 8.36
C ASP A 242 5.75 -18.37 7.80
N ILE A 243 6.94 -18.11 7.22
CA ILE A 243 7.81 -19.17 6.68
C ILE A 243 8.38 -20.05 7.80
N LYS A 244 8.79 -19.45 8.93
CA LYS A 244 9.32 -20.19 10.07
C LYS A 244 8.26 -20.96 10.85
N GLY A 245 6.98 -20.67 10.62
CA GLY A 245 5.84 -21.34 11.29
C GLY A 245 5.75 -20.98 12.78
N VAL A 246 6.14 -19.77 13.16
CA VAL A 246 6.13 -19.27 14.55
C VAL A 246 4.98 -18.30 14.79
#